data_4ae22cebdf4ab7cf362e605ef1dc8e69
#
_entry.id   4ae22cebdf4ab7cf362e605ef1dc8e69
#
_cell.length_a   1.000
_cell.length_b   1.000
_cell.length_c   1.000
_cell.angle_alpha   90.00
_cell.angle_beta   90.00
_cell.angle_gamma   90.00
#
_symmetry.space_group_name_H-M   'P 1'
#
loop_
_entity.id
_entity.type
_entity.pdbx_description
1 polymer ?
#
loop_
_entity_poly.entity_id
_entity_poly.type
_entity_poly.pdbx_seq_one_letter_code
_entity_poly.pdbx_strand_id
1 'polypeptide(L)' 'MKLQINGEARDFDSPLTLAGLVDHLGMKADRVAIELNRGIVARDQWPQTNLAEGDRLEIVHFVGGG' A
#
# COMPACT_ATOMS: atom_id res chain seq x y z
N MET A 1 -12.10 7.06 -3.96
CA MET A 1 -11.06 7.34 -2.94
C MET A 1 -9.74 7.63 -3.63
N LYS A 2 -9.15 8.77 -3.32
CA LYS A 2 -7.89 9.18 -3.93
C LYS A 2 -6.75 8.93 -2.97
N LEU A 3 -5.72 8.26 -3.46
CA LEU A 3 -4.50 7.95 -2.71
C LEU A 3 -3.31 8.51 -3.47
N GLN A 4 -2.23 8.79 -2.76
CA GLN A 4 -0.96 9.12 -3.39
C GLN A 4 0.00 7.97 -3.16
N ILE A 5 0.47 7.36 -4.25
CA ILE A 5 1.34 6.19 -4.17
C ILE A 5 2.62 6.51 -4.89
N ASN A 6 3.73 6.52 -4.15
CA ASN A 6 5.05 6.83 -4.70
C ASN A 6 5.03 8.15 -5.48
N GLY A 7 4.35 9.15 -4.93
CA GLY A 7 4.27 10.48 -5.53
C GLY A 7 3.21 10.66 -6.58
N GLU A 8 2.47 9.63 -6.94
CA GLU A 8 1.44 9.71 -7.97
C GLU A 8 0.05 9.58 -7.37
N ALA A 9 -0.85 10.49 -7.77
CA ALA A 9 -2.24 10.42 -7.34
C ALA A 9 -2.95 9.33 -8.14
N ARG A 10 -3.69 8.46 -7.44
CA ARG A 10 -4.45 7.38 -8.07
C ARG A 10 -5.81 7.27 -7.40
N ASP A 11 -6.82 6.99 -8.21
CA ASP A 11 -8.19 6.85 -7.74
C ASP A 11 -8.61 5.39 -7.67
N PHE A 12 -9.37 5.07 -6.64
CA PHE A 12 -9.93 3.74 -6.46
C PHE A 12 -11.43 3.88 -6.17
N ASP A 13 -12.23 2.98 -6.74
CA ASP A 13 -13.69 3.10 -6.70
C ASP A 13 -14.29 2.71 -5.37
N SER A 14 -13.61 1.91 -4.59
CA SER A 14 -14.18 1.36 -3.36
C SER A 14 -13.18 1.44 -2.23
N PRO A 15 -13.66 1.36 -0.99
CA PRO A 15 -12.77 1.31 0.16
C PRO A 15 -11.81 0.13 0.06
N LEU A 16 -10.59 0.34 0.52
CA LEU A 16 -9.56 -0.68 0.49
C LEU A 16 -8.87 -0.76 1.84
N THR A 17 -8.48 -1.97 2.21
CA THR A 17 -7.43 -2.14 3.21
C THR A 17 -6.09 -2.07 2.50
N LEU A 18 -5.03 -1.95 3.28
CA LEU A 18 -3.68 -1.94 2.71
C LEU A 18 -3.40 -3.26 2.00
N ALA A 19 -3.84 -4.39 2.57
CA ALA A 19 -3.70 -5.69 1.91
C ALA A 19 -4.48 -5.71 0.59
N GLY A 20 -5.69 -5.15 0.59
CA GLY A 20 -6.48 -5.08 -0.63
C GLY A 20 -5.83 -4.24 -1.71
N LEU A 21 -5.18 -3.15 -1.32
CA LEU A 21 -4.46 -2.31 -2.28
C LEU A 21 -3.30 -3.08 -2.92
N VAL A 22 -2.51 -3.78 -2.13
CA VAL A 22 -1.38 -4.54 -2.64
C VAL A 22 -1.87 -5.59 -3.65
N ASP A 23 -2.96 -6.26 -3.32
CA ASP A 23 -3.57 -7.23 -4.21
C ASP A 23 -4.08 -6.57 -5.51
N HIS A 24 -4.75 -5.43 -5.37
CA HIS A 24 -5.27 -4.68 -6.51
C HIS A 24 -4.15 -4.25 -7.46
N LEU A 25 -2.99 -3.89 -6.92
CA LEU A 25 -1.85 -3.48 -7.74
C LEU A 25 -1.08 -4.67 -8.34
N GLY A 26 -1.47 -5.88 -7.98
CA GLY A 26 -0.82 -7.07 -8.51
C GLY A 26 0.55 -7.34 -7.92
N MET A 27 0.83 -6.76 -6.76
CA MET A 27 2.10 -6.95 -6.09
C MET A 27 2.03 -8.14 -5.15
N LYS A 28 3.19 -8.73 -4.87
CA LYS A 28 3.28 -9.82 -3.90
C LYS A 28 3.64 -9.25 -2.55
N ALA A 29 2.82 -9.57 -1.54
CA ALA A 29 2.98 -9.01 -0.21
C ALA A 29 4.37 -9.27 0.38
N ASP A 30 4.95 -10.42 0.10
CA ASP A 30 6.28 -10.77 0.63
C ASP A 30 7.43 -10.11 -0.13
N ARG A 31 7.12 -9.30 -1.14
CA ARG A 31 8.14 -8.64 -1.96
C ARG A 31 8.14 -7.13 -1.81
N VAL A 32 7.30 -6.57 -0.95
CA VAL A 32 7.21 -5.13 -0.82
C VAL A 32 7.20 -4.73 0.65
N ALA A 33 7.68 -3.52 0.90
CA ALA A 33 7.53 -2.85 2.19
C ALA A 33 6.73 -1.58 1.95
N ILE A 34 5.94 -1.18 2.94
CA ILE A 34 5.03 -0.06 2.77
C ILE A 34 5.12 0.90 3.93
N GLU A 35 5.27 2.19 3.60
CA GLU A 35 5.05 3.28 4.53
C GLU A 35 3.69 3.89 4.24
N LEU A 36 2.92 4.09 5.28
CA LEU A 36 1.65 4.80 5.18
C LEU A 36 1.75 6.06 6.02
N ASN A 37 1.64 7.20 5.35
CA ASN A 37 1.75 8.51 6.02
C ASN A 37 3.02 8.60 6.87
N ARG A 38 4.15 8.15 6.29
CA ARG A 38 5.48 8.17 6.88
C ARG A 38 5.72 7.13 7.96
N GLY A 39 4.77 6.24 8.20
CA GLY A 39 4.95 5.18 9.18
C GLY A 39 4.98 3.82 8.51
N ILE A 40 5.95 2.99 8.86
CA ILE A 40 5.99 1.64 8.33
C ILE A 40 4.87 0.82 8.92
N VAL A 41 4.15 0.08 8.08
CA VAL A 41 3.09 -0.80 8.51
C VAL A 41 3.57 -2.24 8.36
N ALA A 42 3.59 -2.96 9.47
CA ALA A 42 3.98 -4.38 9.45
C ALA A 42 3.01 -5.17 8.59
N ARG A 43 3.53 -6.14 7.87
CA ARG A 43 2.73 -6.90 6.90
C ARG A 43 1.51 -7.57 7.53
N ASP A 44 1.64 -8.07 8.76
CA ASP A 44 0.53 -8.73 9.43
C ASP A 44 -0.59 -7.76 9.81
N GLN A 45 -0.34 -6.46 9.74
CA GLN A 45 -1.36 -5.44 10.01
C GLN A 45 -2.06 -4.95 8.75
N TRP A 46 -1.58 -5.32 7.57
CA TRP A 46 -2.16 -4.81 6.32
C TRP A 46 -3.65 -5.13 6.16
N PRO A 47 -4.12 -6.33 6.50
CA PRO A 47 -5.56 -6.62 6.34
C PRO A 47 -6.45 -5.80 7.27
N GLN A 48 -5.90 -5.26 8.33
CA GLN A 48 -6.65 -4.47 9.31
C GLN A 48 -6.42 -2.97 9.16
N THR A 49 -5.59 -2.56 8.20
CA THR A 49 -5.28 -1.15 7.99
C THR A 49 -6.18 -0.61 6.90
N ASN A 50 -7.19 0.16 7.29
CA ASN A 50 -8.10 0.78 6.34
C ASN A 50 -7.46 2.04 5.77
N LEU A 51 -7.53 2.18 4.45
CA LEU A 51 -7.04 3.37 3.78
C LEU A 51 -8.13 4.43 3.74
N ALA A 52 -7.70 5.69 3.74
CA ALA A 52 -8.61 6.83 3.76
C ALA A 52 -8.24 7.80 2.65
N GLU A 53 -9.20 8.63 2.28
CA GLU A 53 -9.00 9.67 1.28
C GLU A 53 -7.77 10.51 1.62
N GLY A 54 -6.89 10.65 0.65
CA GLY A 54 -5.70 11.49 0.81
C GLY A 54 -4.52 10.80 1.45
N ASP A 55 -4.63 9.51 1.79
CA ASP A 55 -3.48 8.79 2.35
C ASP A 55 -2.32 8.77 1.39
N ARG A 56 -1.12 8.83 1.95
CA ARG A 56 0.13 8.80 1.19
C ARG A 56 0.88 7.52 1.49
N LEU A 57 1.26 6.82 0.43
CA LEU A 57 1.96 5.55 0.55
C LEU A 57 3.26 5.60 -0.23
N GLU A 58 4.30 5.01 0.37
CA GLU A 58 5.53 4.70 -0.33
C GLU A 58 5.67 3.19 -0.33
N ILE A 59 5.77 2.62 -1.51
CA ILE A 59 5.87 1.17 -1.67
C ILE A 59 7.23 0.86 -2.28
N VAL A 60 8.02 0.08 -1.58
CA VAL A 60 9.36 -0.31 -2.02
C VAL A 60 9.35 -1.78 -2.37
N HIS A 61 9.78 -2.10 -3.58
CA HIS A 61 9.91 -3.46 -4.05
C HIS A 61 11.30 -4.00 -3.71
N PHE A 62 11.34 -5.18 -3.14
CA PHE A 62 12.62 -5.85 -2.93
C PHE A 62 13.05 -6.52 -4.23
N VAL A 63 14.28 -6.25 -4.63
CA VAL A 63 14.84 -6.82 -5.85
C VAL A 63 15.88 -7.82 -5.46
N GLY A 64 15.96 -8.86 -6.22
CA GLY A 64 16.93 -9.88 -5.96
C GLY A 64 16.39 -10.87 -4.96
N GLY A 65 16.70 -12.04 -5.12
CA GLY A 65 16.25 -13.05 -4.22
C GLY A 65 17.24 -13.21 -3.12
N GLY A 66 16.91 -12.76 -2.13
CA GLY A 66 17.77 -12.91 -0.96
C GLY A 66 17.95 -14.33 -0.61
#